data_0dac5c605fc215839fdb798c490e299a
#
_entry.id   0dac5c605fc215839fdb798c490e299a
#
_cell.length_a   1.000
_cell.length_b   1.000
_cell.length_c   1.000
_cell.angle_alpha   90.00
_cell.angle_beta   90.00
_cell.angle_gamma   90.00
#
_symmetry.space_group_name_H-M   'P 1'
#
loop_
_entity.id
_entity.type
_entity.pdbx_description
1 polymer ?
#
loop_
_entity_poly.entity_id
_entity_poly.type
_entity_poly.pdbx_seq_one_letter_code
_entity_poly.pdbx_strand_id
1 'polypeptide(L)'
;MPDDHLCPGQAAVTRGGRIAVAMLGVLISTAAFAQSAFTPTANPGPTRYLVIPFENATRDPRGYWLSEGSAVALTDDLLALGRPAITRDDRLRAFDRLRIPNTPILSHATMIRLGQIVGATQVVLGSFELKGDVLTVRARTIRLDTGRISADISEVGSLADVFAVFGHVAQRIAPDSRVPTEQMEQVHPPLAAFEQYVKGLVAQAPATKESFLTQAIKQAPTFQRARLALWDVYTDQSKHRDALAIVREVAPASRLARQARFLGTLSLISLGQLQEAYDATMQLNGTRPDSALFNNLGVIQMRRSATNGGRAITFFNEAAKLDDNDSDLFFNLGYAFFMDRDMPAAVYWLREAVRRNTADEQAHYILGVALQATGSAAEGAREKELARRLSSVVADWEKQSPSVPRGLERIKTEVDVPAALRVENVIVAAGQRDQQELSGIHLENGRRLAQAERDAEAIAELRRAIYLAPYQHEAHLVLGGVYLRDGRLDEAIDELKISIWSQDTLNAHLKLAEALIAAHNTDGARAELQAVLTRDPGNSRAKQLLTQLP
;
A
#
# COMPACT_ATOMS: atom_id res chain seq x y z
N MET A 1 -57.99 42.72 -18.61
CA MET A 1 -59.36 42.89 -19.15
C MET A 1 -59.46 42.19 -20.46
N PRO A 2 -60.59 41.57 -20.73
CA PRO A 2 -61.35 40.56 -20.00
C PRO A 2 -61.55 39.34 -20.94
N ASP A 3 -62.15 38.30 -20.72
CA ASP A 3 -63.34 37.71 -20.13
C ASP A 3 -63.42 36.30 -20.67
N ASP A 4 -63.66 35.35 -19.91
CA ASP A 4 -64.89 34.84 -19.37
C ASP A 4 -65.61 33.76 -20.24
N HIS A 5 -66.03 32.76 -19.53
CA HIS A 5 -67.27 31.97 -19.54
C HIS A 5 -67.14 30.47 -19.93
N LEU A 6 -67.38 29.64 -19.01
CA LEU A 6 -68.54 29.07 -18.31
C LEU A 6 -68.88 27.65 -18.78
N CYS A 7 -68.98 26.77 -17.80
CA CYS A 7 -69.73 25.50 -17.75
C CYS A 7 -71.23 25.73 -18.01
N PRO A 8 -72.17 24.79 -18.02
CA PRO A 8 -72.17 23.41 -17.46
C PRO A 8 -73.09 22.42 -18.22
N GLY A 9 -73.29 21.21 -17.65
CA GLY A 9 -74.44 20.42 -18.06
C GLY A 9 -74.42 18.97 -17.58
N GLN A 10 -75.24 18.74 -16.60
CA GLN A 10 -75.56 17.45 -15.95
C GLN A 10 -76.58 16.58 -16.69
N ALA A 11 -76.66 15.34 -16.22
CA ALA A 11 -77.78 14.37 -16.15
C ALA A 11 -77.78 13.29 -17.24
N ALA A 12 -78.18 12.06 -17.03
CA ALA A 12 -78.67 11.21 -15.96
C ALA A 12 -78.84 9.79 -16.54
N VAL A 13 -78.57 8.80 -15.73
CA VAL A 13 -79.25 7.51 -15.51
C VAL A 13 -79.92 6.80 -16.66
N THR A 14 -79.54 5.50 -16.94
CA THR A 14 -80.41 4.33 -16.78
C THR A 14 -79.68 2.97 -16.91
N ARG A 15 -80.11 2.09 -16.07
CA ARG A 15 -79.96 0.66 -15.82
C ARG A 15 -79.76 -0.29 -17.02
N GLY A 16 -78.94 -1.31 -16.75
CA GLY A 16 -79.36 -2.69 -17.05
C GLY A 16 -78.40 -3.50 -17.91
N GLY A 17 -77.84 -4.57 -17.37
CA GLY A 17 -77.24 -5.64 -18.16
C GLY A 17 -76.04 -6.33 -17.49
N ARG A 18 -76.29 -7.39 -16.69
CA ARG A 18 -75.29 -8.32 -16.19
C ARG A 18 -74.75 -9.17 -17.34
N ILE A 19 -73.46 -9.04 -17.64
CA ILE A 19 -72.73 -10.06 -18.35
C ILE A 19 -71.44 -10.34 -17.51
N ALA A 20 -71.36 -11.56 -17.03
CA ALA A 20 -70.18 -12.07 -16.34
C ALA A 20 -69.07 -12.30 -17.35
N VAL A 21 -67.96 -11.58 -17.26
CA VAL A 21 -66.72 -11.84 -17.95
C VAL A 21 -65.71 -12.28 -16.93
N ALA A 22 -65.29 -13.52 -17.02
CA ALA A 22 -64.22 -14.08 -16.23
C ALA A 22 -62.88 -13.33 -16.56
N MET A 23 -62.36 -12.52 -15.64
CA MET A 23 -61.02 -11.99 -15.73
C MET A 23 -60.03 -13.03 -15.25
N LEU A 24 -59.25 -13.53 -16.20
CA LEU A 24 -58.02 -14.29 -15.96
C LEU A 24 -56.99 -13.34 -15.35
N GLY A 25 -56.81 -13.39 -14.02
CA GLY A 25 -55.79 -12.61 -13.32
C GLY A 25 -54.39 -13.09 -13.67
N VAL A 26 -53.69 -12.34 -14.49
CA VAL A 26 -52.24 -12.49 -14.63
C VAL A 26 -51.59 -11.88 -13.39
N LEU A 27 -51.13 -12.75 -12.49
CA LEU A 27 -50.26 -12.39 -11.38
C LEU A 27 -48.87 -12.00 -11.95
N ILE A 28 -48.66 -10.71 -12.14
CA ILE A 28 -47.32 -10.19 -12.35
C ILE A 28 -46.62 -10.21 -10.97
N SER A 29 -45.81 -11.26 -10.76
CA SER A 29 -44.87 -11.30 -9.64
C SER A 29 -43.81 -10.24 -9.87
N THR A 30 -43.94 -9.09 -9.22
CA THR A 30 -42.83 -8.16 -9.07
C THR A 30 -41.80 -8.81 -8.16
N ALA A 31 -40.80 -9.45 -8.76
CA ALA A 31 -39.59 -9.80 -8.05
C ALA A 31 -38.94 -8.50 -7.57
N ALA A 32 -39.14 -8.17 -6.30
CA ALA A 32 -38.35 -7.15 -5.63
C ALA A 32 -36.90 -7.65 -5.64
N PHE A 33 -36.08 -7.06 -6.51
CA PHE A 33 -34.64 -7.14 -6.37
C PHE A 33 -34.30 -6.50 -5.01
N ALA A 34 -34.12 -7.36 -4.00
CA ALA A 34 -33.46 -6.96 -2.78
C ALA A 34 -32.04 -6.54 -3.19
N GLN A 35 -31.82 -5.23 -3.30
CA GLN A 35 -30.50 -4.69 -3.21
C GLN A 35 -29.96 -5.17 -1.86
N SER A 36 -29.11 -6.18 -1.89
CA SER A 36 -28.28 -6.54 -0.75
C SER A 36 -27.45 -5.30 -0.43
N ALA A 37 -27.92 -4.54 0.56
CA ALA A 37 -27.13 -3.52 1.20
C ALA A 37 -25.82 -4.22 1.63
N PHE A 38 -24.75 -3.86 0.98
CA PHE A 38 -23.40 -4.23 1.37
C PHE A 38 -23.20 -3.63 2.77
N THR A 39 -23.51 -4.39 3.79
CA THR A 39 -23.13 -4.07 5.17
C THR A 39 -21.65 -4.43 5.27
N PRO A 40 -20.75 -3.46 5.35
CA PRO A 40 -19.38 -3.76 5.68
C PRO A 40 -19.33 -4.16 7.14
N THR A 41 -19.40 -5.46 7.43
CA THR A 41 -18.99 -6.03 8.70
C THR A 41 -17.46 -6.08 8.75
N ALA A 42 -16.83 -4.93 8.55
CA ALA A 42 -15.46 -4.73 8.98
C ALA A 42 -15.56 -4.26 10.42
N ASN A 43 -15.04 -5.06 11.34
CA ASN A 43 -14.65 -4.58 12.64
C ASN A 43 -13.79 -3.32 12.38
N PRO A 44 -14.22 -2.10 12.74
CA PRO A 44 -13.45 -0.92 12.41
C PRO A 44 -12.09 -1.08 13.11
N GLY A 45 -11.04 -1.22 12.34
CA GLY A 45 -9.67 -1.24 12.86
C GLY A 45 -9.44 -0.04 13.79
N PRO A 46 -8.36 -0.04 14.58
CA PRO A 46 -8.12 1.03 15.53
C PRO A 46 -8.17 2.39 14.83
N THR A 47 -8.87 3.35 15.44
CA THR A 47 -8.97 4.71 14.90
C THR A 47 -7.58 5.27 14.67
N ARG A 48 -7.26 5.63 13.43
CA ARG A 48 -5.95 6.16 13.01
C ARG A 48 -6.13 7.58 12.49
N TYR A 49 -5.41 8.53 13.06
CA TYR A 49 -5.55 9.95 12.77
C TYR A 49 -4.52 10.42 11.75
N LEU A 50 -4.95 11.24 10.78
CA LEU A 50 -4.09 12.03 9.92
C LEU A 50 -4.27 13.50 10.28
N VAL A 51 -3.23 14.15 10.75
CA VAL A 51 -3.24 15.60 11.04
C VAL A 51 -2.67 16.36 9.84
N ILE A 52 -3.49 17.24 9.27
CA ILE A 52 -3.06 18.15 8.20
C ILE A 52 -2.48 19.42 8.82
N PRO A 53 -1.40 20.02 8.27
CA PRO A 53 -0.90 21.31 8.72
C PRO A 53 -2.00 22.36 8.78
N PHE A 54 -2.09 23.10 9.91
CA PHE A 54 -3.15 24.07 10.14
C PHE A 54 -2.91 25.35 9.34
N GLU A 55 -4.01 25.94 8.87
CA GLU A 55 -3.97 27.20 8.15
C GLU A 55 -3.66 28.37 9.10
N ASN A 56 -2.69 29.22 8.74
CA ASN A 56 -2.44 30.50 9.39
C ASN A 56 -3.43 31.56 8.89
N ALA A 57 -4.55 31.73 9.57
CA ALA A 57 -5.66 32.58 9.14
C ALA A 57 -5.29 34.09 9.15
N THR A 58 -4.39 34.52 10.02
CA THR A 58 -3.90 35.90 10.07
C THR A 58 -2.75 36.18 9.11
N ARG A 59 -2.12 35.15 8.54
CA ARG A 59 -0.91 35.23 7.73
C ARG A 59 0.25 35.95 8.44
N ASP A 60 0.27 35.91 9.78
CA ASP A 60 1.35 36.49 10.57
C ASP A 60 2.67 35.77 10.28
N PRO A 61 3.73 36.48 9.81
CA PRO A 61 5.00 35.85 9.48
C PRO A 61 5.66 35.12 10.67
N ARG A 62 5.39 35.51 11.90
CA ARG A 62 5.94 34.86 13.12
C ARG A 62 5.40 33.43 13.26
N GLY A 63 4.17 33.17 12.74
CA GLY A 63 3.50 31.89 12.82
C GLY A 63 3.67 30.99 11.60
N TYR A 64 4.51 31.31 10.60
CA TYR A 64 4.59 30.47 9.38
C TYR A 64 5.03 29.04 9.66
N TRP A 65 5.93 28.85 10.63
CA TRP A 65 6.40 27.52 11.05
C TRP A 65 5.32 26.74 11.79
N LEU A 66 4.38 27.45 12.44
CA LEU A 66 3.34 26.82 13.26
C LEU A 66 2.32 26.04 12.41
N SER A 67 2.19 26.32 11.11
CA SER A 67 1.37 25.50 10.23
C SER A 67 1.82 24.04 10.27
N GLU A 68 3.09 23.77 10.01
CA GLU A 68 3.65 22.42 10.12
C GLU A 68 3.81 22.02 11.59
N GLY A 69 4.20 22.95 12.45
CA GLY A 69 4.36 22.73 13.89
C GLY A 69 3.09 22.23 14.57
N SER A 70 1.92 22.73 14.15
CA SER A 70 0.62 22.25 14.65
C SER A 70 0.39 20.77 14.33
N ALA A 71 0.72 20.35 13.12
CA ALA A 71 0.55 18.96 12.71
C ALA A 71 1.54 18.05 13.46
N VAL A 72 2.77 18.49 13.67
CA VAL A 72 3.78 17.73 14.43
C VAL A 72 3.36 17.62 15.89
N ALA A 73 3.05 18.75 16.57
CA ALA A 73 2.67 18.76 17.98
C ALA A 73 1.42 17.90 18.23
N LEU A 74 0.36 18.11 17.45
CA LEU A 74 -0.89 17.38 17.62
C LEU A 74 -0.75 15.88 17.31
N THR A 75 0.09 15.50 16.33
CA THR A 75 0.41 14.09 16.08
C THR A 75 1.12 13.48 17.29
N ASP A 76 2.07 14.19 17.88
CA ASP A 76 2.80 13.73 19.06
C ASP A 76 1.86 13.59 20.28
N ASP A 77 0.97 14.54 20.47
CA ASP A 77 -0.02 14.50 21.54
C ASP A 77 -0.99 13.32 21.38
N LEU A 78 -1.49 13.07 20.16
CA LEU A 78 -2.36 11.92 19.90
C LEU A 78 -1.64 10.59 20.16
N LEU A 79 -0.37 10.47 19.75
CA LEU A 79 0.45 9.30 20.04
C LEU A 79 0.70 9.14 21.56
N ALA A 80 0.95 10.23 22.27
CA ALA A 80 1.10 10.22 23.73
C ALA A 80 -0.19 9.80 24.44
N LEU A 81 -1.35 10.13 23.86
CA LEU A 81 -2.68 9.66 24.30
C LEU A 81 -2.98 8.21 23.92
N GLY A 82 -2.00 7.48 23.33
CA GLY A 82 -2.18 6.11 22.88
C GLY A 82 -3.06 5.97 21.63
N ARG A 83 -3.23 7.05 20.87
CA ARG A 83 -4.02 7.07 19.63
C ARG A 83 -3.09 6.96 18.42
N PRO A 84 -3.22 5.91 17.60
CA PRO A 84 -2.43 5.80 16.37
C PRO A 84 -2.61 7.02 15.48
N ALA A 85 -1.50 7.68 15.12
CA ALA A 85 -1.49 8.84 14.24
C ALA A 85 -0.46 8.65 13.14
N ILE A 86 -0.76 9.19 11.96
CA ILE A 86 0.11 9.17 10.79
C ILE A 86 1.28 10.12 11.04
N THR A 87 2.49 9.63 10.87
CA THR A 87 3.70 10.43 11.03
C THR A 87 3.79 11.50 9.94
N ARG A 88 4.63 12.51 10.16
CA ARG A 88 4.94 13.52 9.15
C ARG A 88 5.48 12.87 7.87
N ASP A 89 6.40 11.93 8.01
CA ASP A 89 7.08 11.31 6.88
C ASP A 89 6.11 10.46 6.05
N ASP A 90 5.21 9.73 6.70
CA ASP A 90 4.12 9.02 6.03
C ASP A 90 3.18 9.95 5.29
N ARG A 91 2.83 11.09 5.90
CA ARG A 91 2.01 12.12 5.26
C ARG A 91 2.71 12.69 4.02
N LEU A 92 4.01 12.98 4.08
CA LEU A 92 4.77 13.48 2.95
C LEU A 92 4.86 12.46 1.82
N ARG A 93 5.12 11.17 2.12
CA ARG A 93 5.08 10.11 1.12
C ARG A 93 3.74 10.05 0.36
N ALA A 94 2.63 10.25 1.08
CA ALA A 94 1.33 10.29 0.44
C ALA A 94 1.14 11.56 -0.41
N PHE A 95 1.66 12.70 0.01
CA PHE A 95 1.68 13.92 -0.82
C PHE A 95 2.44 13.70 -2.13
N ASP A 96 3.62 13.12 -2.07
CA ASP A 96 4.44 12.81 -3.24
C ASP A 96 3.71 11.83 -4.18
N ARG A 97 3.10 10.80 -3.62
CA ARG A 97 2.33 9.81 -4.40
C ARG A 97 1.16 10.44 -5.14
N LEU A 98 0.44 11.36 -4.51
CA LEU A 98 -0.67 12.09 -5.13
C LEU A 98 -0.21 13.30 -5.96
N ARG A 99 1.08 13.60 -5.99
CA ARG A 99 1.65 14.81 -6.60
C ARG A 99 0.97 16.09 -6.08
N ILE A 100 0.65 16.10 -4.79
CA ILE A 100 0.06 17.25 -4.11
C ILE A 100 1.19 18.21 -3.74
N PRO A 101 1.11 19.47 -4.14
CA PRO A 101 2.07 20.47 -3.67
C PRO A 101 1.93 20.63 -2.15
N ASN A 102 3.06 20.83 -1.47
CA ASN A 102 3.11 20.99 -0.02
C ASN A 102 2.55 22.38 0.40
N THR A 103 1.25 22.57 0.14
CA THR A 103 0.52 23.81 0.45
C THR A 103 -0.47 23.56 1.58
N PRO A 104 -0.70 24.54 2.47
CA PRO A 104 -1.59 24.36 3.62
C PRO A 104 -3.08 24.31 3.25
N ILE A 105 -3.45 24.61 2.01
CA ILE A 105 -4.86 24.69 1.59
C ILE A 105 -5.16 23.54 0.62
N LEU A 106 -5.71 22.46 1.17
CA LEU A 106 -6.19 21.31 0.40
C LEU A 106 -7.71 21.31 0.34
N SER A 107 -8.28 20.85 -0.78
CA SER A 107 -9.72 20.58 -0.84
C SER A 107 -10.11 19.42 0.07
N HIS A 108 -11.34 19.40 0.56
CA HIS A 108 -11.84 18.30 1.40
C HIS A 108 -11.71 16.95 0.66
N ALA A 109 -11.97 16.90 -0.64
CA ALA A 109 -11.81 15.69 -1.44
C ALA A 109 -10.35 15.21 -1.47
N THR A 110 -9.39 16.12 -1.63
CA THR A 110 -7.95 15.80 -1.58
C THR A 110 -7.55 15.24 -0.22
N MET A 111 -8.05 15.84 0.86
CA MET A 111 -7.77 15.40 2.23
C MET A 111 -8.35 14.01 2.52
N ILE A 112 -9.58 13.74 2.05
CA ILE A 112 -10.20 12.41 2.15
C ILE A 112 -9.36 11.39 1.37
N ARG A 113 -8.99 11.70 0.14
CA ARG A 113 -8.16 10.80 -0.67
C ARG A 113 -6.78 10.54 -0.05
N LEU A 114 -6.15 11.57 0.49
CA LEU A 114 -4.90 11.47 1.24
C LEU A 114 -5.04 10.52 2.43
N GLY A 115 -6.08 10.75 3.25
CA GLY A 115 -6.37 9.91 4.41
C GLY A 115 -6.60 8.44 4.04
N GLN A 116 -7.31 8.17 2.95
CA GLN A 116 -7.51 6.81 2.44
C GLN A 116 -6.19 6.14 2.04
N ILE A 117 -5.32 6.87 1.37
CA ILE A 117 -4.01 6.36 0.91
C ILE A 117 -3.11 5.99 2.07
N VAL A 118 -3.10 6.77 3.16
CA VAL A 118 -2.28 6.46 4.34
C VAL A 118 -2.98 5.53 5.34
N GLY A 119 -4.18 5.05 5.01
CA GLY A 119 -4.97 4.19 5.90
C GLY A 119 -5.45 4.88 7.17
N ALA A 120 -5.67 6.21 7.13
CA ALA A 120 -6.31 6.93 8.21
C ALA A 120 -7.81 6.60 8.24
N THR A 121 -8.40 6.67 9.43
CA THR A 121 -9.86 6.59 9.62
C THR A 121 -10.47 7.95 9.92
N GLN A 122 -9.65 8.87 10.41
CA GLN A 122 -10.03 10.26 10.68
C GLN A 122 -8.96 11.24 10.20
N VAL A 123 -9.41 12.38 9.67
CA VAL A 123 -8.54 13.50 9.29
C VAL A 123 -8.83 14.66 10.23
N VAL A 124 -7.76 15.23 10.80
CA VAL A 124 -7.83 16.44 11.64
C VAL A 124 -7.42 17.63 10.81
N LEU A 125 -8.30 18.62 10.76
CA LEU A 125 -8.13 19.89 10.06
C LEU A 125 -8.20 21.04 11.05
N GLY A 126 -7.52 22.14 10.77
CA GLY A 126 -7.63 23.30 11.63
C GLY A 126 -7.04 24.56 11.03
N SER A 127 -7.24 25.63 11.77
CA SER A 127 -6.62 26.93 11.53
C SER A 127 -6.17 27.54 12.86
N PHE A 128 -5.26 28.46 12.78
CA PHE A 128 -4.88 29.28 13.93
C PHE A 128 -4.83 30.76 13.57
N GLU A 129 -5.10 31.59 14.56
CA GLU A 129 -4.96 33.05 14.51
C GLU A 129 -3.95 33.47 15.58
N LEU A 130 -2.98 34.28 15.18
CA LEU A 130 -2.01 34.89 16.11
C LEU A 130 -2.25 36.41 16.15
N LYS A 131 -2.68 36.94 17.30
CA LYS A 131 -2.90 38.37 17.55
C LYS A 131 -2.05 38.82 18.76
N GLY A 132 -0.95 39.49 18.48
CA GLY A 132 0.07 39.71 19.54
C GLY A 132 0.65 38.37 19.95
N ASP A 133 0.56 38.04 21.23
CA ASP A 133 0.96 36.74 21.79
C ASP A 133 -0.22 35.78 22.02
N VAL A 134 -1.43 36.21 21.69
CA VAL A 134 -2.62 35.35 21.82
C VAL A 134 -2.75 34.47 20.62
N LEU A 135 -2.69 33.18 20.86
CA LEU A 135 -2.93 32.10 19.89
C LEU A 135 -4.36 31.57 20.05
N THR A 136 -5.14 31.65 19.00
CA THR A 136 -6.46 30.98 18.93
C THR A 136 -6.38 29.84 17.93
N VAL A 137 -6.66 28.62 18.37
CA VAL A 137 -6.65 27.42 17.53
C VAL A 137 -8.08 26.93 17.34
N ARG A 138 -8.44 26.62 16.10
CA ARG A 138 -9.71 25.93 15.77
C ARG A 138 -9.40 24.64 15.06
N ALA A 139 -10.02 23.55 15.49
CA ALA A 139 -9.83 22.22 14.91
C ALA A 139 -11.16 21.49 14.75
N ARG A 140 -11.23 20.59 13.80
CA ARG A 140 -12.35 19.65 13.57
C ARG A 140 -11.83 18.34 12.99
N THR A 141 -12.59 17.28 13.14
CA THR A 141 -12.26 15.97 12.57
C THR A 141 -13.26 15.59 11.49
N ILE A 142 -12.78 14.90 10.46
CA ILE A 142 -13.61 14.27 9.43
C ILE A 142 -13.41 12.77 9.54
N ARG A 143 -14.51 12.04 9.77
CA ARG A 143 -14.52 10.58 9.68
C ARG A 143 -14.58 10.14 8.22
N LEU A 144 -13.63 9.32 7.79
CA LEU A 144 -13.50 8.94 6.37
C LEU A 144 -14.51 7.87 5.92
N ASP A 145 -15.05 7.08 6.86
CA ASP A 145 -16.07 6.07 6.60
C ASP A 145 -17.46 6.66 6.30
N THR A 146 -17.80 7.75 7.00
CA THR A 146 -19.14 8.37 6.93
C THR A 146 -19.14 9.77 6.34
N GLY A 147 -17.96 10.38 6.13
CA GLY A 147 -17.84 11.80 5.76
C GLY A 147 -18.30 12.77 6.86
N ARG A 148 -18.63 12.28 8.05
CA ARG A 148 -19.14 13.11 9.15
C ARG A 148 -18.06 14.05 9.69
N ILE A 149 -18.38 15.33 9.77
CA ILE A 149 -17.54 16.36 10.37
C ILE A 149 -17.94 16.55 11.83
N SER A 150 -16.95 16.62 12.74
CA SER A 150 -17.20 16.94 14.16
C SER A 150 -17.59 18.40 14.35
N ALA A 151 -18.12 18.72 15.52
CA ALA A 151 -18.22 20.11 15.97
C ALA A 151 -16.83 20.76 16.07
N ASP A 152 -16.79 22.08 15.89
CA ASP A 152 -15.53 22.83 16.02
C ASP A 152 -15.02 22.79 17.47
N ILE A 153 -13.74 22.50 17.59
CA ILE A 153 -12.96 22.61 18.82
C ILE A 153 -12.25 23.95 18.74
N SER A 154 -12.43 24.81 19.75
CA SER A 154 -11.72 26.09 19.83
C SER A 154 -10.99 26.18 21.16
N GLU A 155 -9.69 26.50 21.08
CA GLU A 155 -8.81 26.72 22.24
C GLU A 155 -8.07 28.05 22.08
N VAL A 156 -7.87 28.73 23.19
CA VAL A 156 -7.18 30.03 23.25
C VAL A 156 -6.12 29.99 24.33
N GLY A 157 -4.92 30.47 24.03
CA GLY A 157 -3.83 30.55 24.97
C GLY A 157 -2.74 31.50 24.50
N SER A 158 -1.63 31.52 25.21
CA SER A 158 -0.42 32.23 24.76
C SER A 158 0.36 31.41 23.75
N LEU A 159 1.04 32.08 22.82
CA LEU A 159 2.03 31.40 21.96
C LEU A 159 3.11 30.68 22.76
N ALA A 160 3.46 31.22 23.95
CA ALA A 160 4.42 30.56 24.84
C ALA A 160 3.91 29.21 25.36
N ASP A 161 2.58 29.04 25.48
CA ASP A 161 1.92 27.83 25.97
C ASP A 161 1.35 26.97 24.84
N VAL A 162 1.95 27.07 23.65
CA VAL A 162 1.48 26.40 22.42
C VAL A 162 1.22 24.90 22.60
N PHE A 163 2.05 24.21 23.37
CA PHE A 163 1.89 22.78 23.63
C PHE A 163 0.68 22.48 24.52
N ALA A 164 0.39 23.31 25.53
CA ALA A 164 -0.81 23.18 26.33
C ALA A 164 -2.08 23.39 25.47
N VAL A 165 -2.05 24.38 24.57
CA VAL A 165 -3.16 24.64 23.64
C VAL A 165 -3.41 23.44 22.73
N PHE A 166 -2.38 22.87 22.08
CA PHE A 166 -2.53 21.69 21.23
C PHE A 166 -2.86 20.43 22.04
N GLY A 167 -2.31 20.28 23.24
CA GLY A 167 -2.65 19.19 24.16
C GLY A 167 -4.13 19.17 24.53
N HIS A 168 -4.74 20.34 24.81
CA HIS A 168 -6.19 20.45 25.04
C HIS A 168 -6.99 20.09 23.79
N VAL A 169 -6.54 20.53 22.60
CA VAL A 169 -7.17 20.13 21.33
C VAL A 169 -7.11 18.60 21.15
N ALA A 170 -5.94 17.98 21.41
CA ALA A 170 -5.79 16.52 21.31
C ALA A 170 -6.73 15.77 22.25
N GLN A 171 -6.87 16.21 23.50
CA GLN A 171 -7.77 15.62 24.48
C GLN A 171 -9.24 15.72 24.04
N ARG A 172 -9.64 16.85 23.44
CA ARG A 172 -11.01 17.02 22.93
C ARG A 172 -11.28 16.21 21.67
N ILE A 173 -10.24 15.93 20.86
CA ILE A 173 -10.33 15.00 19.72
C ILE A 173 -10.44 13.56 20.22
N ALA A 174 -9.75 13.20 21.31
CA ALA A 174 -9.68 11.86 21.86
C ALA A 174 -10.08 11.83 23.36
N PRO A 175 -11.35 12.11 23.70
CA PRO A 175 -11.79 12.31 25.08
C PRO A 175 -11.69 11.05 25.96
N ASP A 176 -11.71 9.86 25.36
CA ASP A 176 -11.64 8.59 26.09
C ASP A 176 -10.21 8.23 26.55
N SER A 177 -9.26 9.12 26.34
CA SER A 177 -7.88 8.90 26.74
C SER A 177 -7.69 9.23 28.23
N ARG A 178 -6.99 8.33 28.95
CA ARG A 178 -6.77 8.43 30.41
C ARG A 178 -5.39 8.96 30.79
N VAL A 179 -4.66 9.57 29.86
CA VAL A 179 -3.31 10.08 30.13
C VAL A 179 -3.42 11.47 30.76
N PRO A 180 -2.79 11.74 31.92
CA PRO A 180 -2.76 13.07 32.53
C PRO A 180 -2.06 14.09 31.62
N THR A 181 -2.57 15.33 31.58
CA THR A 181 -2.04 16.45 30.79
C THR A 181 -0.56 16.72 31.08
N GLU A 182 -0.15 16.59 32.34
CA GLU A 182 1.24 16.78 32.79
C GLU A 182 2.22 15.80 32.13
N GLN A 183 1.78 14.59 31.77
CA GLN A 183 2.62 13.65 31.03
C GLN A 183 2.74 14.03 29.56
N MET A 184 1.77 14.74 29.00
CA MET A 184 1.82 15.24 27.63
C MET A 184 2.79 16.41 27.51
N GLU A 185 2.79 17.33 28.47
CA GLU A 185 3.72 18.48 28.48
C GLU A 185 5.19 18.06 28.53
N GLN A 186 5.50 16.94 29.21
CA GLN A 186 6.87 16.40 29.28
C GLN A 186 7.39 15.81 27.97
N VAL A 187 6.53 15.62 26.96
CA VAL A 187 6.91 15.07 25.64
C VAL A 187 7.58 16.13 24.76
N HIS A 188 7.31 17.40 25.02
CA HIS A 188 7.75 18.50 24.18
C HIS A 188 9.05 19.15 24.64
N PRO A 189 9.92 19.58 23.71
CA PRO A 189 11.11 20.37 24.04
C PRO A 189 10.71 21.83 24.36
N PRO A 190 11.66 22.66 24.85
CA PRO A 190 11.44 24.11 24.94
C PRO A 190 10.95 24.67 23.59
N LEU A 191 9.99 25.60 23.64
CA LEU A 191 9.35 26.18 22.45
C LEU A 191 10.36 26.70 21.42
N ALA A 192 11.40 27.42 21.85
CA ALA A 192 12.42 27.94 20.96
C ALA A 192 13.14 26.82 20.17
N ALA A 193 13.42 25.68 20.82
CA ALA A 193 14.05 24.53 20.16
C ALA A 193 13.07 23.84 19.19
N PHE A 194 11.80 23.75 19.56
CA PHE A 194 10.76 23.20 18.70
C PHE A 194 10.55 24.06 17.45
N GLU A 195 10.52 25.38 17.60
CA GLU A 195 10.42 26.31 16.48
C GLU A 195 11.59 26.12 15.48
N GLN A 196 12.83 26.02 15.98
CA GLN A 196 14.00 25.78 15.13
C GLN A 196 13.89 24.40 14.44
N TYR A 197 13.48 23.38 15.17
CA TYR A 197 13.26 22.05 14.61
C TYR A 197 12.26 22.08 13.46
N VAL A 198 11.08 22.68 13.67
CA VAL A 198 10.05 22.74 12.62
C VAL A 198 10.52 23.59 11.43
N LYS A 199 11.23 24.72 11.68
CA LYS A 199 11.86 25.50 10.60
C LYS A 199 12.84 24.65 9.78
N GLY A 200 13.61 23.79 10.43
CA GLY A 200 14.49 22.81 9.78
C GLY A 200 13.72 21.80 8.94
N LEU A 201 12.56 21.33 9.41
CA LEU A 201 11.73 20.38 8.68
C LEU A 201 11.11 20.98 7.40
N VAL A 202 10.74 22.28 7.40
CA VAL A 202 10.08 22.94 6.26
C VAL A 202 11.03 23.68 5.33
N ALA A 203 12.27 23.93 5.74
CA ALA A 203 13.27 24.55 4.88
C ALA A 203 13.52 23.71 3.63
N GLN A 204 13.80 24.38 2.49
CA GLN A 204 14.06 23.68 1.23
C GLN A 204 15.55 23.38 1.05
N ALA A 205 16.40 24.35 1.32
CA ALA A 205 17.84 24.21 1.12
C ALA A 205 18.49 23.34 2.22
N PRO A 206 19.30 22.32 1.87
CA PRO A 206 19.93 21.44 2.83
C PRO A 206 20.77 22.16 3.89
N ALA A 207 21.53 23.20 3.51
CA ALA A 207 22.32 24.01 4.45
C ALA A 207 21.44 24.76 5.45
N THR A 208 20.27 25.23 5.03
CA THR A 208 19.29 25.90 5.90
C THR A 208 18.66 24.91 6.86
N LYS A 209 18.30 23.70 6.41
CA LYS A 209 17.83 22.59 7.26
C LYS A 209 18.86 22.26 8.34
N GLU A 210 20.10 22.04 7.94
CA GLU A 210 21.22 21.73 8.83
C GLU A 210 21.42 22.83 9.89
N SER A 211 21.38 24.11 9.48
CA SER A 211 21.54 25.25 10.39
C SER A 211 20.43 25.27 11.44
N PHE A 212 19.16 25.17 11.06
CA PHE A 212 18.03 25.18 11.99
C PHE A 212 18.03 23.98 12.93
N LEU A 213 18.28 22.77 12.43
CA LEU A 213 18.31 21.56 13.26
C LEU A 213 19.48 21.58 14.24
N THR A 214 20.65 22.07 13.82
CA THR A 214 21.79 22.28 14.72
C THR A 214 21.46 23.28 15.80
N GLN A 215 20.75 24.36 15.48
CA GLN A 215 20.31 25.34 16.46
C GLN A 215 19.30 24.76 17.46
N ALA A 216 18.37 23.92 16.98
CA ALA A 216 17.43 23.19 17.84
C ALA A 216 18.17 22.30 18.86
N ILE A 217 19.19 21.56 18.41
CA ILE A 217 20.02 20.69 19.26
C ILE A 217 20.80 21.53 20.30
N LYS A 218 21.35 22.69 19.89
CA LYS A 218 22.06 23.59 20.82
C LYS A 218 21.13 24.11 21.90
N GLN A 219 19.89 24.49 21.57
CA GLN A 219 18.92 25.03 22.53
C GLN A 219 18.35 23.94 23.45
N ALA A 220 18.21 22.70 22.94
CA ALA A 220 17.71 21.56 23.71
C ALA A 220 18.52 20.29 23.39
N PRO A 221 19.66 20.06 24.08
CA PRO A 221 20.50 18.88 23.83
C PRO A 221 19.78 17.53 24.06
N THR A 222 18.70 17.53 24.84
CA THR A 222 17.86 16.37 25.10
C THR A 222 16.81 16.12 24.02
N PHE A 223 16.64 17.02 23.06
CA PHE A 223 15.68 16.91 21.99
C PHE A 223 16.20 15.99 20.87
N GLN A 224 16.12 14.67 21.12
CA GLN A 224 16.73 13.65 20.26
C GLN A 224 16.12 13.60 18.85
N ARG A 225 14.84 13.99 18.68
CA ARG A 225 14.19 14.05 17.35
C ARG A 225 14.91 14.99 16.39
N ALA A 226 15.47 16.09 16.87
CA ALA A 226 16.25 17.00 16.03
C ALA A 226 17.52 16.31 15.48
N ARG A 227 18.12 15.39 16.26
CA ARG A 227 19.26 14.58 15.77
C ARG A 227 18.85 13.59 14.68
N LEU A 228 17.68 12.93 14.85
CA LEU A 228 17.18 12.02 13.82
C LEU A 228 16.86 12.78 12.53
N ALA A 229 16.22 13.95 12.62
CA ALA A 229 15.97 14.79 11.45
C ALA A 229 17.27 15.31 10.79
N LEU A 230 18.32 15.57 11.58
CA LEU A 230 19.61 15.95 11.02
C LEU A 230 20.33 14.77 10.36
N TRP A 231 20.10 13.55 10.85
CA TRP A 231 20.53 12.31 10.17
C TRP A 231 19.95 12.21 8.76
N ASP A 232 18.65 12.48 8.59
CA ASP A 232 17.99 12.49 7.28
C ASP A 232 18.67 13.50 6.34
N VAL A 233 18.91 14.73 6.83
CA VAL A 233 19.58 15.78 6.05
C VAL A 233 20.98 15.37 5.61
N TYR A 234 21.75 14.72 6.49
CA TYR A 234 23.09 14.24 6.13
C TYR A 234 23.04 13.05 5.17
N THR A 235 22.09 12.16 5.34
CA THR A 235 21.91 11.00 4.45
C THR A 235 21.52 11.43 3.04
N ASP A 236 20.59 12.39 2.90
CA ASP A 236 20.20 12.98 1.61
C ASP A 236 21.38 13.63 0.88
N GLN A 237 22.35 14.15 1.62
CA GLN A 237 23.59 14.73 1.09
C GLN A 237 24.71 13.68 0.91
N SER A 238 24.44 12.39 1.14
CA SER A 238 25.44 11.31 1.17
C SER A 238 26.57 11.52 2.17
N LYS A 239 26.38 12.36 3.19
CA LYS A 239 27.32 12.61 4.31
C LYS A 239 27.16 11.53 5.40
N HIS A 240 27.31 10.26 5.02
CA HIS A 240 27.02 9.12 5.91
C HIS A 240 27.88 9.07 7.18
N ARG A 241 29.09 9.66 7.18
CA ARG A 241 29.92 9.76 8.39
C ARG A 241 29.32 10.70 9.43
N ASP A 242 28.83 11.87 8.97
CA ASP A 242 28.18 12.85 9.83
C ASP A 242 26.83 12.33 10.32
N ALA A 243 26.09 11.64 9.43
CA ALA A 243 24.86 10.95 9.77
C ALA A 243 25.08 9.91 10.87
N LEU A 244 26.11 9.08 10.77
CA LEU A 244 26.46 8.10 11.80
C LEU A 244 26.86 8.78 13.12
N ALA A 245 27.65 9.86 13.06
CA ALA A 245 28.10 10.57 14.24
C ALA A 245 26.93 11.16 15.03
N ILE A 246 25.98 11.84 14.36
CA ILE A 246 24.86 12.52 15.04
C ILE A 246 23.90 11.54 15.74
N VAL A 247 23.64 10.35 15.17
CA VAL A 247 22.75 9.37 15.82
C VAL A 247 23.43 8.63 16.96
N ARG A 248 24.77 8.53 16.97
CA ARG A 248 25.55 8.01 18.10
C ARG A 248 25.48 8.88 19.34
N GLU A 249 25.17 10.18 19.19
CA GLU A 249 24.96 11.11 20.30
C GLU A 249 23.60 10.94 20.99
N VAL A 250 22.68 10.15 20.45
CA VAL A 250 21.38 9.89 21.06
C VAL A 250 21.58 9.10 22.36
N ALA A 251 21.08 9.68 23.47
CA ALA A 251 21.24 9.08 24.79
C ALA A 251 20.66 7.65 24.85
N PRO A 252 21.38 6.68 25.42
CA PRO A 252 20.90 5.29 25.51
C PRO A 252 19.57 5.10 26.25
N ALA A 253 19.27 6.01 27.20
CA ALA A 253 18.02 6.02 27.97
C ALA A 253 16.84 6.65 27.18
N SER A 254 17.10 7.24 26.03
CA SER A 254 16.04 7.82 25.19
C SER A 254 15.12 6.77 24.63
N ARG A 255 13.83 7.09 24.54
CA ARG A 255 12.84 6.25 23.80
C ARG A 255 13.23 6.08 22.33
N LEU A 256 13.99 7.00 21.76
CA LEU A 256 14.48 6.97 20.37
C LEU A 256 15.84 6.25 20.22
N ALA A 257 16.43 5.74 21.30
CA ALA A 257 17.76 5.12 21.25
C ALA A 257 17.82 3.90 20.31
N ARG A 258 16.75 3.10 20.26
CA ARG A 258 16.67 1.96 19.35
C ARG A 258 16.57 2.40 17.90
N GLN A 259 15.73 3.37 17.59
CA GLN A 259 15.63 3.96 16.26
C GLN A 259 16.95 4.59 15.83
N ALA A 260 17.60 5.38 16.69
CA ALA A 260 18.89 5.98 16.40
C ALA A 260 19.98 4.93 16.07
N ARG A 261 20.05 3.83 16.85
CA ARG A 261 20.97 2.73 16.56
C ARG A 261 20.65 2.07 15.21
N PHE A 262 19.38 1.88 14.89
CA PHE A 262 18.95 1.35 13.60
C PHE A 262 19.40 2.28 12.45
N LEU A 263 19.16 3.58 12.53
CA LEU A 263 19.65 4.57 11.56
C LEU A 263 21.19 4.55 11.44
N GLY A 264 21.88 4.33 12.56
CA GLY A 264 23.32 4.11 12.57
C GLY A 264 23.74 2.89 11.73
N THR A 265 22.97 1.78 11.78
CA THR A 265 23.27 0.61 10.93
C THR A 265 23.11 0.92 9.45
N LEU A 266 22.12 1.74 9.07
CA LEU A 266 21.93 2.18 7.67
C LEU A 266 23.13 3.01 7.20
N SER A 267 23.62 3.93 8.05
CA SER A 267 24.83 4.71 7.74
C SER A 267 26.06 3.81 7.57
N LEU A 268 26.23 2.79 8.42
CA LEU A 268 27.32 1.82 8.33
C LEU A 268 27.26 1.01 7.02
N ILE A 269 26.05 0.58 6.61
CA ILE A 269 25.84 -0.08 5.32
C ILE A 269 26.28 0.82 4.16
N SER A 270 25.86 2.10 4.19
CA SER A 270 26.19 3.07 3.15
C SER A 270 27.70 3.40 3.12
N LEU A 271 28.39 3.35 4.26
CA LEU A 271 29.85 3.50 4.35
C LEU A 271 30.63 2.25 3.96
N GLY A 272 29.96 1.14 3.66
CA GLY A 272 30.62 -0.15 3.39
C GLY A 272 31.24 -0.82 4.62
N GLN A 273 30.95 -0.33 5.83
CA GLN A 273 31.41 -0.89 7.11
C GLN A 273 30.55 -2.09 7.50
N LEU A 274 30.52 -3.10 6.62
CA LEU A 274 29.54 -4.19 6.64
C LEU A 274 29.64 -5.11 7.86
N GLN A 275 30.86 -5.30 8.40
CA GLN A 275 31.02 -6.11 9.61
C GLN A 275 30.42 -5.39 10.84
N GLU A 276 30.70 -4.11 11.03
CA GLU A 276 30.16 -3.32 12.12
C GLU A 276 28.63 -3.21 11.99
N ALA A 277 28.12 -3.01 10.74
CA ALA A 277 26.69 -3.00 10.45
C ALA A 277 26.02 -4.34 10.86
N TYR A 278 26.66 -5.46 10.52
CA TYR A 278 26.17 -6.80 10.88
C TYR A 278 26.04 -6.97 12.39
N ASP A 279 27.12 -6.68 13.11
CA ASP A 279 27.18 -6.87 14.58
C ASP A 279 26.17 -5.97 15.30
N ALA A 280 26.06 -4.71 14.87
CA ALA A 280 25.09 -3.76 15.43
C ALA A 280 23.64 -4.18 15.12
N THR A 281 23.37 -4.65 13.91
CA THR A 281 22.01 -5.11 13.54
C THR A 281 21.64 -6.41 14.26
N MET A 282 22.58 -7.34 14.42
CA MET A 282 22.39 -8.57 15.22
C MET A 282 22.07 -8.25 16.68
N GLN A 283 22.77 -7.29 17.27
CA GLN A 283 22.49 -6.84 18.65
C GLN A 283 21.09 -6.26 18.78
N LEU A 284 20.66 -5.40 17.84
CA LEU A 284 19.31 -4.83 17.82
C LEU A 284 18.25 -5.94 17.68
N ASN A 285 18.47 -6.87 16.77
CA ASN A 285 17.54 -7.96 16.50
C ASN A 285 17.44 -8.94 17.69
N GLY A 286 18.55 -9.18 18.40
CA GLY A 286 18.59 -10.01 19.59
C GLY A 286 17.79 -9.43 20.78
N THR A 287 17.60 -8.10 20.83
CA THR A 287 16.78 -7.47 21.88
C THR A 287 15.29 -7.53 21.59
N ARG A 288 14.91 -7.30 20.35
CA ARG A 288 13.54 -7.40 19.84
C ARG A 288 13.59 -7.68 18.34
N PRO A 289 13.25 -8.91 17.91
CA PRO A 289 13.21 -9.26 16.50
C PRO A 289 12.24 -8.40 15.68
N ASP A 290 12.65 -8.03 14.46
CA ASP A 290 11.84 -7.23 13.56
C ASP A 290 12.14 -7.64 12.11
N SER A 291 11.13 -7.60 11.22
CA SER A 291 11.27 -7.99 9.81
C SER A 291 12.29 -7.13 9.07
N ALA A 292 12.36 -5.82 9.38
CA ALA A 292 13.32 -4.91 8.77
C ALA A 292 14.76 -5.24 9.19
N LEU A 293 14.96 -5.63 10.46
CA LEU A 293 16.29 -6.04 10.95
C LEU A 293 16.75 -7.34 10.30
N PHE A 294 15.87 -8.34 10.21
CA PHE A 294 16.19 -9.59 9.50
C PHE A 294 16.47 -9.34 8.02
N ASN A 295 15.65 -8.50 7.36
CA ASN A 295 15.89 -8.11 5.98
C ASN A 295 17.27 -7.48 5.80
N ASN A 296 17.59 -6.48 6.63
CA ASN A 296 18.87 -5.77 6.52
C ASN A 296 20.07 -6.67 6.86
N LEU A 297 19.91 -7.65 7.78
CA LEU A 297 20.92 -8.70 8.00
C LEU A 297 21.17 -9.52 6.72
N GLY A 298 20.11 -9.89 6.00
CA GLY A 298 20.21 -10.58 4.72
C GLY A 298 20.96 -9.75 3.68
N VAL A 299 20.62 -8.47 3.54
CA VAL A 299 21.30 -7.53 2.64
C VAL A 299 22.79 -7.38 3.00
N ILE A 300 23.08 -7.15 4.29
CA ILE A 300 24.47 -7.04 4.77
C ILE A 300 25.23 -8.32 4.46
N GLN A 301 24.64 -9.48 4.68
CA GLN A 301 25.28 -10.76 4.44
C GLN A 301 25.57 -11.00 2.95
N MET A 302 24.65 -10.61 2.07
CA MET A 302 24.90 -10.66 0.61
C MET A 302 26.09 -9.78 0.21
N ARG A 303 26.13 -8.54 0.70
CA ARG A 303 27.18 -7.56 0.39
C ARG A 303 28.53 -7.93 1.01
N ARG A 304 28.50 -8.47 2.22
CA ARG A 304 29.70 -8.90 2.94
C ARG A 304 30.38 -10.11 2.29
N SER A 305 29.62 -10.95 1.58
CA SER A 305 30.08 -12.20 0.96
C SER A 305 30.85 -13.11 1.92
N ALA A 306 30.55 -13.01 3.23
CA ALA A 306 31.23 -13.77 4.27
C ALA A 306 30.59 -15.15 4.43
N THR A 307 31.43 -16.17 4.66
CA THR A 307 31.00 -17.55 4.88
C THR A 307 30.49 -17.80 6.30
N ASN A 308 30.87 -16.93 7.25
CA ASN A 308 30.41 -16.97 8.64
C ASN A 308 29.20 -16.04 8.87
N GLY A 309 28.43 -16.26 9.92
CA GLY A 309 27.29 -15.41 10.31
C GLY A 309 25.97 -15.79 9.68
N GLY A 310 25.87 -16.94 9.01
CA GLY A 310 24.64 -17.45 8.40
C GLY A 310 24.49 -17.08 6.91
N ARG A 311 23.49 -17.67 6.26
CA ARG A 311 23.17 -17.41 4.85
C ARG A 311 22.16 -16.26 4.75
N ALA A 312 22.30 -15.39 3.74
CA ALA A 312 21.37 -14.28 3.47
C ALA A 312 19.92 -14.77 3.34
N ILE A 313 19.71 -15.88 2.64
CA ILE A 313 18.40 -16.52 2.46
C ILE A 313 17.73 -16.85 3.79
N THR A 314 18.47 -17.30 4.80
CA THR A 314 17.91 -17.59 6.12
C THR A 314 17.34 -16.34 6.78
N PHE A 315 18.05 -15.23 6.70
CA PHE A 315 17.59 -13.96 7.25
C PHE A 315 16.36 -13.42 6.51
N PHE A 316 16.36 -13.49 5.18
CA PHE A 316 15.18 -13.07 4.39
C PHE A 316 13.96 -13.94 4.65
N ASN A 317 14.14 -15.25 4.87
CA ASN A 317 13.04 -16.14 5.27
C ASN A 317 12.45 -15.73 6.63
N GLU A 318 13.29 -15.42 7.62
CA GLU A 318 12.80 -14.93 8.91
C GLU A 318 12.08 -13.59 8.79
N ALA A 319 12.57 -12.68 7.92
CA ALA A 319 11.90 -11.42 7.63
C ALA A 319 10.49 -11.66 7.04
N ALA A 320 10.37 -12.53 6.02
CA ALA A 320 9.11 -12.84 5.35
C ALA A 320 8.09 -13.55 6.26
N LYS A 321 8.55 -14.30 7.27
CA LYS A 321 7.66 -14.90 8.29
C LYS A 321 7.05 -13.86 9.23
N LEU A 322 7.77 -12.76 9.50
CA LEU A 322 7.31 -11.70 10.38
C LEU A 322 6.41 -10.68 9.66
N ASP A 323 6.56 -10.55 8.35
CA ASP A 323 5.73 -9.69 7.52
C ASP A 323 5.53 -10.34 6.14
N ASP A 324 4.40 -10.98 5.97
CA ASP A 324 4.04 -11.72 4.77
C ASP A 324 3.38 -10.85 3.68
N ASN A 325 3.21 -9.55 3.93
CA ASN A 325 2.61 -8.60 2.99
C ASN A 325 3.62 -7.68 2.29
N ASP A 326 4.83 -7.57 2.81
CA ASP A 326 5.87 -6.68 2.27
C ASP A 326 6.57 -7.32 1.07
N SER A 327 6.26 -6.81 -0.14
CA SER A 327 6.81 -7.32 -1.41
C SER A 327 8.33 -7.30 -1.50
N ASP A 328 9.00 -6.34 -0.83
CA ASP A 328 10.46 -6.21 -0.86
C ASP A 328 11.18 -7.38 -0.20
N LEU A 329 10.56 -7.98 0.83
CA LEU A 329 11.13 -9.15 1.50
C LEU A 329 11.15 -10.35 0.56
N PHE A 330 10.08 -10.54 -0.21
CA PHE A 330 9.98 -11.60 -1.23
C PHE A 330 10.88 -11.32 -2.44
N PHE A 331 11.00 -10.04 -2.83
CA PHE A 331 11.96 -9.63 -3.84
C PHE A 331 13.39 -10.01 -3.43
N ASN A 332 13.81 -9.61 -2.23
CA ASN A 332 15.15 -9.90 -1.73
C ASN A 332 15.43 -11.40 -1.64
N LEU A 333 14.42 -12.17 -1.22
CA LEU A 333 14.52 -13.63 -1.15
C LEU A 333 14.70 -14.24 -2.55
N GLY A 334 13.86 -13.84 -3.50
CA GLY A 334 13.94 -14.28 -4.89
C GLY A 334 15.24 -13.84 -5.58
N TYR A 335 15.68 -12.61 -5.32
CA TYR A 335 16.93 -12.08 -5.83
C TYR A 335 18.16 -12.81 -5.25
N ALA A 336 18.13 -13.18 -3.96
CA ALA A 336 19.18 -13.97 -3.34
C ALA A 336 19.29 -15.36 -3.97
N PHE A 337 18.19 -16.05 -4.22
CA PHE A 337 18.18 -17.34 -4.94
C PHE A 337 18.67 -17.18 -6.40
N PHE A 338 18.27 -16.09 -7.07
CA PHE A 338 18.76 -15.79 -8.41
C PHE A 338 20.29 -15.62 -8.44
N MET A 339 20.84 -14.90 -7.46
CA MET A 339 22.29 -14.72 -7.32
C MET A 339 23.02 -16.03 -6.98
N ASP A 340 22.39 -16.92 -6.23
CA ASP A 340 22.89 -18.28 -5.93
C ASP A 340 22.69 -19.27 -7.10
N ARG A 341 22.10 -18.82 -8.23
CA ARG A 341 21.75 -19.59 -9.43
C ARG A 341 20.73 -20.72 -9.19
N ASP A 342 19.96 -20.66 -8.14
CA ASP A 342 18.80 -21.51 -7.93
C ASP A 342 17.57 -20.89 -8.61
N MET A 343 17.49 -21.07 -9.94
CA MET A 343 16.45 -20.44 -10.76
C MET A 343 15.04 -20.91 -10.42
N PRO A 344 14.76 -22.19 -10.10
CA PRO A 344 13.43 -22.61 -9.66
C PRO A 344 12.97 -21.90 -8.38
N ALA A 345 13.83 -21.79 -7.37
CA ALA A 345 13.51 -21.08 -6.14
C ALA A 345 13.36 -19.55 -6.39
N ALA A 346 14.22 -18.98 -7.25
CA ALA A 346 14.11 -17.58 -7.65
C ALA A 346 12.74 -17.29 -8.30
N VAL A 347 12.30 -18.14 -9.24
CA VAL A 347 10.96 -18.03 -9.87
C VAL A 347 9.87 -18.04 -8.82
N TYR A 348 9.90 -18.98 -7.88
CA TYR A 348 8.90 -19.10 -6.82
C TYR A 348 8.76 -17.80 -6.02
N TRP A 349 9.87 -17.28 -5.49
CA TRP A 349 9.84 -16.13 -4.61
C TRP A 349 9.63 -14.80 -5.33
N LEU A 350 10.13 -14.65 -6.56
CA LEU A 350 9.86 -13.47 -7.38
C LEU A 350 8.38 -13.39 -7.79
N ARG A 351 7.73 -14.53 -8.05
CA ARG A 351 6.28 -14.58 -8.24
C ARG A 351 5.53 -14.08 -7.02
N GLU A 352 5.98 -14.45 -5.80
CA GLU A 352 5.38 -13.92 -4.57
C GLU A 352 5.61 -12.41 -4.41
N ALA A 353 6.74 -11.87 -4.87
CA ALA A 353 6.99 -10.42 -4.90
C ALA A 353 6.05 -9.70 -5.85
N VAL A 354 5.96 -10.12 -7.12
CA VAL A 354 5.10 -9.46 -8.13
C VAL A 354 3.62 -9.62 -7.82
N ARG A 355 3.20 -10.70 -7.15
CA ARG A 355 1.82 -10.87 -6.68
C ARG A 355 1.43 -9.81 -5.66
N ARG A 356 2.37 -9.40 -4.79
CA ARG A 356 2.15 -8.36 -3.78
C ARG A 356 2.29 -6.96 -4.35
N ASN A 357 3.19 -6.76 -5.31
CA ASN A 357 3.39 -5.50 -5.99
C ASN A 357 3.50 -5.72 -7.50
N THR A 358 2.38 -5.62 -8.19
CA THR A 358 2.29 -5.81 -9.65
C THR A 358 2.92 -4.67 -10.46
N ALA A 359 3.39 -3.60 -9.82
CA ALA A 359 4.08 -2.48 -10.45
C ALA A 359 5.60 -2.52 -10.21
N ASP A 360 6.14 -3.66 -9.79
CA ASP A 360 7.57 -3.84 -9.50
C ASP A 360 8.33 -4.26 -10.76
N GLU A 361 8.86 -3.29 -11.48
CA GLU A 361 9.59 -3.52 -12.73
C GLU A 361 10.84 -4.39 -12.58
N GLN A 362 11.52 -4.29 -11.44
CA GLN A 362 12.73 -5.07 -11.17
C GLN A 362 12.39 -6.54 -10.91
N ALA A 363 11.35 -6.78 -10.10
CA ALA A 363 10.88 -8.12 -9.82
C ALA A 363 10.39 -8.83 -11.10
N HIS A 364 9.60 -8.14 -11.94
CA HIS A 364 9.15 -8.65 -13.24
C HIS A 364 10.32 -9.00 -14.16
N TYR A 365 11.33 -8.12 -14.22
CA TYR A 365 12.47 -8.36 -15.10
C TYR A 365 13.28 -9.58 -14.67
N ILE A 366 13.63 -9.66 -13.37
CA ILE A 366 14.42 -10.78 -12.85
C ILE A 366 13.63 -12.08 -12.92
N LEU A 367 12.32 -12.04 -12.65
CA LEU A 367 11.42 -13.19 -12.85
C LEU A 367 11.44 -13.66 -14.29
N GLY A 368 11.36 -12.74 -15.26
CA GLY A 368 11.42 -13.07 -16.67
C GLY A 368 12.74 -13.74 -17.08
N VAL A 369 13.87 -13.27 -16.56
CA VAL A 369 15.20 -13.90 -16.79
C VAL A 369 15.25 -15.30 -16.16
N ALA A 370 14.76 -15.46 -14.93
CA ALA A 370 14.75 -16.75 -14.24
C ALA A 370 13.82 -17.78 -14.94
N LEU A 371 12.67 -17.35 -15.43
CA LEU A 371 11.72 -18.17 -16.19
C LEU A 371 12.35 -18.65 -17.51
N GLN A 372 13.06 -17.78 -18.23
CA GLN A 372 13.77 -18.17 -19.45
C GLN A 372 14.86 -19.23 -19.15
N ALA A 373 15.57 -19.08 -18.03
CA ALA A 373 16.59 -20.05 -17.60
C ALA A 373 16.00 -21.41 -17.18
N THR A 374 14.74 -21.47 -16.76
CA THR A 374 14.01 -22.70 -16.38
C THR A 374 13.20 -23.31 -17.53
N GLY A 375 13.30 -22.74 -18.76
CA GLY A 375 12.63 -23.27 -19.94
C GLY A 375 11.25 -22.67 -20.22
N SER A 376 10.73 -21.80 -19.38
CA SER A 376 9.43 -21.10 -19.55
C SER A 376 9.60 -19.82 -20.38
N ALA A 377 10.07 -19.97 -21.64
CA ALA A 377 10.51 -18.84 -22.47
C ALA A 377 9.38 -17.83 -22.77
N ALA A 378 8.17 -18.30 -23.06
CA ALA A 378 7.04 -17.43 -23.39
C ALA A 378 6.57 -16.61 -22.18
N GLU A 379 6.43 -17.23 -21.03
CA GLU A 379 6.10 -16.54 -19.77
C GLU A 379 7.19 -15.54 -19.42
N GLY A 380 8.46 -15.94 -19.51
CA GLY A 380 9.59 -15.05 -19.24
C GLY A 380 9.64 -13.84 -20.17
N ALA A 381 9.24 -13.99 -21.45
CA ALA A 381 9.15 -12.87 -22.39
C ALA A 381 8.04 -11.89 -22.00
N ARG A 382 6.89 -12.37 -21.49
CA ARG A 382 5.78 -11.55 -21.01
C ARG A 382 6.17 -10.73 -19.78
N GLU A 383 6.84 -11.35 -18.82
CA GLU A 383 7.32 -10.67 -17.61
C GLU A 383 8.32 -9.55 -17.95
N LYS A 384 9.24 -9.82 -18.85
CA LYS A 384 10.20 -8.81 -19.32
C LYS A 384 9.51 -7.66 -20.08
N GLU A 385 8.51 -7.95 -20.89
CA GLU A 385 7.71 -6.93 -21.58
C GLU A 385 6.92 -6.05 -20.59
N LEU A 386 6.36 -6.66 -19.53
CA LEU A 386 5.70 -5.91 -18.47
C LEU A 386 6.69 -4.99 -17.75
N ALA A 387 7.86 -5.49 -17.41
CA ALA A 387 8.93 -4.69 -16.81
C ALA A 387 9.30 -3.47 -17.67
N ARG A 388 9.45 -3.64 -19.02
CA ARG A 388 9.74 -2.52 -19.94
C ARG A 388 8.65 -1.47 -19.98
N ARG A 389 7.39 -1.86 -19.83
CA ARG A 389 6.26 -0.92 -19.76
C ARG A 389 6.24 -0.13 -18.46
N LEU A 390 6.67 -0.75 -17.37
CA LEU A 390 6.73 -0.11 -16.06
C LEU A 390 7.90 0.86 -15.94
N SER A 391 9.05 0.54 -16.53
CA SER A 391 10.26 1.36 -16.41
C SER A 391 11.18 1.28 -17.62
N SER A 392 11.69 2.44 -18.06
CA SER A 392 12.69 2.54 -19.12
C SER A 392 14.09 2.05 -18.69
N VAL A 393 14.37 1.98 -17.39
CA VAL A 393 15.67 1.53 -16.84
C VAL A 393 15.96 0.08 -17.22
N VAL A 394 14.92 -0.75 -17.32
CA VAL A 394 15.04 -2.17 -17.71
C VAL A 394 15.64 -2.33 -19.11
N ALA A 395 15.33 -1.44 -20.05
CA ALA A 395 15.90 -1.46 -21.41
C ALA A 395 17.42 -1.24 -21.41
N ASP A 396 17.96 -0.54 -20.42
CA ASP A 396 19.40 -0.34 -20.26
C ASP A 396 20.08 -1.58 -19.65
N TRP A 397 19.38 -2.31 -18.79
CA TRP A 397 19.88 -3.58 -18.24
C TRP A 397 20.05 -4.63 -19.34
N GLU A 398 19.14 -4.70 -20.30
CA GLU A 398 19.20 -5.66 -21.40
C GLU A 398 20.44 -5.48 -22.32
N LYS A 399 21.01 -4.28 -22.33
CA LYS A 399 22.23 -3.96 -23.09
C LYS A 399 23.52 -4.36 -22.35
N GLN A 400 23.41 -4.77 -21.08
CA GLN A 400 24.56 -5.09 -20.23
C GLN A 400 24.78 -6.62 -20.13
N SER A 401 25.98 -7.02 -19.72
CA SER A 401 26.29 -8.41 -19.42
C SER A 401 27.05 -8.51 -18.08
N PRO A 402 26.46 -9.10 -17.05
CA PRO A 402 25.10 -9.73 -17.00
C PRO A 402 23.99 -8.69 -17.09
N SER A 403 22.82 -9.08 -17.66
CA SER A 403 21.66 -8.20 -17.82
C SER A 403 20.96 -7.85 -16.52
N VAL A 404 21.17 -8.62 -15.45
CA VAL A 404 20.68 -8.32 -14.11
C VAL A 404 21.80 -7.70 -13.29
N PRO A 405 21.68 -6.44 -12.87
CA PRO A 405 22.70 -5.77 -12.06
C PRO A 405 22.86 -6.42 -10.68
N ARG A 406 24.03 -6.21 -10.07
CA ARG A 406 24.24 -6.51 -8.66
C ARG A 406 23.82 -5.32 -7.79
N GLY A 407 23.51 -5.58 -6.51
CA GLY A 407 23.17 -4.54 -5.55
C GLY A 407 21.73 -4.07 -5.62
N LEU A 408 20.82 -4.91 -6.15
CA LEU A 408 19.39 -4.62 -6.22
C LEU A 408 18.64 -4.97 -4.92
N GLU A 409 19.33 -5.61 -3.97
CA GLU A 409 18.73 -5.94 -2.68
C GLU A 409 18.23 -4.69 -1.95
N ARG A 410 17.00 -4.75 -1.46
CA ARG A 410 16.27 -3.63 -0.86
C ARG A 410 16.52 -3.55 0.63
N ILE A 411 16.97 -2.40 1.08
CA ILE A 411 17.20 -2.10 2.50
C ILE A 411 15.91 -1.52 3.08
N LYS A 412 15.51 -2.00 4.26
CA LYS A 412 14.42 -1.39 5.03
C LYS A 412 14.95 -0.23 5.86
N THR A 413 14.22 0.89 5.80
CA THR A 413 14.60 2.16 6.44
C THR A 413 13.83 2.45 7.73
N GLU A 414 12.82 1.64 8.06
CA GLU A 414 11.99 1.76 9.25
C GLU A 414 12.05 0.49 10.09
N VAL A 415 12.10 0.64 11.41
CA VAL A 415 12.12 -0.44 12.39
C VAL A 415 10.96 -0.27 13.37
N ASP A 416 10.47 -1.37 13.92
CA ASP A 416 9.39 -1.39 14.93
C ASP A 416 8.04 -0.84 14.45
N VAL A 417 7.84 -0.74 13.15
CA VAL A 417 6.55 -0.38 12.56
C VAL A 417 5.76 -1.65 12.29
N PRO A 418 4.60 -1.86 12.93
CA PRO A 418 3.75 -3.01 12.63
C PRO A 418 3.39 -3.06 11.14
N ALA A 419 3.41 -4.26 10.55
CA ALA A 419 3.13 -4.46 9.11
C ALA A 419 1.81 -3.80 8.65
N ALA A 420 0.75 -3.90 9.45
CA ALA A 420 -0.56 -3.30 9.17
C ALA A 420 -0.55 -1.76 9.19
N LEU A 421 0.48 -1.14 9.75
CA LEU A 421 0.63 0.32 9.86
C LEU A 421 1.64 0.90 8.87
N ARG A 422 2.35 0.08 8.11
CA ARG A 422 3.29 0.56 7.09
C ARG A 422 2.53 1.21 5.94
N VAL A 423 2.74 2.50 5.77
CA VAL A 423 2.04 3.31 4.76
C VAL A 423 2.35 2.85 3.34
N GLU A 424 3.56 2.37 3.07
CA GLU A 424 3.94 1.81 1.78
C GLU A 424 3.05 0.63 1.38
N ASN A 425 2.81 -0.32 2.28
CA ASN A 425 1.92 -1.45 2.03
C ASN A 425 0.48 -0.98 1.79
N VAL A 426 0.02 0.03 2.52
CA VAL A 426 -1.33 0.62 2.35
C VAL A 426 -1.45 1.34 1.00
N ILE A 427 -0.41 2.08 0.60
CA ILE A 427 -0.36 2.79 -0.70
C ILE A 427 -0.39 1.78 -1.86
N VAL A 428 0.42 0.73 -1.80
CA VAL A 428 0.45 -0.33 -2.81
C VAL A 428 -0.92 -1.01 -2.89
N ALA A 429 -1.48 -1.40 -1.76
CA ALA A 429 -2.80 -2.04 -1.70
C ALA A 429 -3.94 -1.14 -2.19
N ALA A 430 -3.87 0.17 -1.96
CA ALA A 430 -4.86 1.12 -2.48
C ALA A 430 -4.78 1.25 -4.01
N GLY A 431 -3.57 1.35 -4.56
CA GLY A 431 -3.35 1.38 -6.01
C GLY A 431 -3.82 0.10 -6.70
N GLN A 432 -3.56 -1.05 -6.09
CA GLN A 432 -4.03 -2.34 -6.59
C GLN A 432 -5.56 -2.46 -6.57
N ARG A 433 -6.25 -1.97 -5.55
CA ARG A 433 -7.73 -2.00 -5.48
C ARG A 433 -8.38 -1.25 -6.63
N ASP A 434 -7.93 -0.02 -6.91
CA ASP A 434 -8.44 0.77 -8.03
C ASP A 434 -8.25 0.04 -9.38
N GLN A 435 -7.10 -0.62 -9.58
CA GLN A 435 -6.81 -1.43 -10.76
C GLN A 435 -7.66 -2.71 -10.81
N GLN A 436 -7.87 -3.37 -9.67
CA GLN A 436 -8.68 -4.58 -9.58
C GLN A 436 -10.16 -4.31 -9.86
N GLU A 437 -10.71 -3.18 -9.41
CA GLU A 437 -12.09 -2.78 -9.72
C GLU A 437 -12.28 -2.59 -11.23
N LEU A 438 -11.39 -1.85 -11.89
CA LEU A 438 -11.43 -1.68 -13.34
C LEU A 438 -11.21 -2.99 -14.10
N SER A 439 -10.28 -3.82 -13.63
CA SER A 439 -10.06 -5.16 -14.16
C SER A 439 -11.31 -6.03 -14.06
N GLY A 440 -12.03 -5.97 -12.93
CA GLY A 440 -13.27 -6.68 -12.71
C GLY A 440 -14.35 -6.34 -13.74
N ILE A 441 -14.49 -5.07 -14.12
CA ILE A 441 -15.42 -4.61 -15.16
C ILE A 441 -15.07 -5.26 -16.51
N HIS A 442 -13.80 -5.22 -16.89
CA HIS A 442 -13.33 -5.82 -18.15
C HIS A 442 -13.45 -7.34 -18.15
N LEU A 443 -13.17 -7.99 -17.01
CA LEU A 443 -13.38 -9.44 -16.86
C LEU A 443 -14.84 -9.83 -17.07
N GLU A 444 -15.77 -9.13 -16.44
CA GLU A 444 -17.20 -9.45 -16.58
C GLU A 444 -17.70 -9.22 -18.01
N ASN A 445 -17.25 -8.16 -18.67
CA ASN A 445 -17.53 -7.94 -20.09
C ASN A 445 -16.93 -9.07 -20.95
N GLY A 446 -15.68 -9.44 -20.71
CA GLY A 446 -15.01 -10.52 -21.42
C GLY A 446 -15.70 -11.88 -21.23
N ARG A 447 -16.14 -12.18 -20.00
CA ARG A 447 -16.91 -13.40 -19.69
C ARG A 447 -18.24 -13.46 -20.45
N ARG A 448 -19.00 -12.35 -20.44
CA ARG A 448 -20.27 -12.25 -21.17
C ARG A 448 -20.08 -12.43 -22.67
N LEU A 449 -19.04 -11.81 -23.24
CA LEU A 449 -18.70 -11.94 -24.66
C LEU A 449 -18.26 -13.37 -25.03
N ALA A 450 -17.47 -14.02 -24.16
CA ALA A 450 -17.05 -15.41 -24.35
C ALA A 450 -18.23 -16.39 -24.28
N GLN A 451 -19.23 -16.13 -23.42
CA GLN A 451 -20.48 -16.88 -23.36
C GLN A 451 -21.36 -16.68 -24.61
N ALA A 452 -21.28 -15.48 -25.20
CA ALA A 452 -21.97 -15.14 -26.45
C ALA A 452 -21.19 -15.58 -27.72
N GLU A 453 -20.08 -16.33 -27.55
CA GLU A 453 -19.19 -16.80 -28.61
C GLU A 453 -18.61 -15.67 -29.49
N ARG A 454 -18.53 -14.44 -28.93
CA ARG A 454 -17.90 -13.28 -29.56
C ARG A 454 -16.40 -13.24 -29.18
N ASP A 455 -15.67 -14.26 -29.64
CA ASP A 455 -14.34 -14.58 -29.15
C ASP A 455 -13.32 -13.45 -29.38
N ALA A 456 -13.32 -12.76 -30.50
CA ALA A 456 -12.40 -11.65 -30.77
C ALA A 456 -12.60 -10.47 -29.80
N GLU A 457 -13.84 -10.16 -29.47
CA GLU A 457 -14.17 -9.09 -28.51
C GLU A 457 -13.92 -9.54 -27.06
N ALA A 458 -14.21 -10.80 -26.76
CA ALA A 458 -13.89 -11.40 -25.47
C ALA A 458 -12.37 -11.33 -25.19
N ILE A 459 -11.53 -11.70 -26.15
CA ILE A 459 -10.07 -11.61 -26.07
C ILE A 459 -9.63 -10.16 -25.79
N ALA A 460 -10.22 -9.17 -26.47
CA ALA A 460 -9.88 -7.77 -26.27
C ALA A 460 -10.17 -7.30 -24.83
N GLU A 461 -11.36 -7.62 -24.30
CA GLU A 461 -11.74 -7.25 -22.94
C GLU A 461 -10.93 -8.03 -21.88
N LEU A 462 -10.72 -9.33 -22.06
CA LEU A 462 -9.92 -10.14 -21.13
C LEU A 462 -8.44 -9.70 -21.08
N ARG A 463 -7.87 -9.33 -22.23
CA ARG A 463 -6.52 -8.73 -22.27
C ARG A 463 -6.45 -7.39 -21.56
N ARG A 464 -7.52 -6.57 -21.58
CA ARG A 464 -7.60 -5.32 -20.78
C ARG A 464 -7.66 -5.64 -19.29
N ALA A 465 -8.46 -6.65 -18.90
CA ALA A 465 -8.53 -7.10 -17.52
C ALA A 465 -7.15 -7.55 -17.03
N ILE A 466 -6.45 -8.38 -17.79
CA ILE A 466 -5.10 -8.86 -17.48
C ILE A 466 -4.07 -7.72 -17.45
N TYR A 467 -4.19 -6.72 -18.33
CA TYR A 467 -3.33 -5.55 -18.32
C TYR A 467 -3.43 -4.76 -17.00
N LEU A 468 -4.65 -4.62 -16.45
CA LEU A 468 -4.91 -3.92 -15.18
C LEU A 468 -4.58 -4.77 -13.96
N ALA A 469 -4.82 -6.08 -14.03
CA ALA A 469 -4.52 -7.03 -12.96
C ALA A 469 -3.86 -8.30 -13.55
N PRO A 470 -2.53 -8.29 -13.73
CA PRO A 470 -1.78 -9.31 -14.46
C PRO A 470 -1.91 -10.74 -13.92
N TYR A 471 -2.37 -10.90 -12.68
CA TYR A 471 -2.50 -12.20 -12.02
C TYR A 471 -3.93 -12.51 -11.56
N GLN A 472 -4.92 -11.92 -12.23
CA GLN A 472 -6.33 -12.24 -11.99
C GLN A 472 -6.65 -13.61 -12.62
N HIS A 473 -6.60 -14.66 -11.80
CA HIS A 473 -6.72 -16.06 -12.23
C HIS A 473 -7.91 -16.32 -13.15
N GLU A 474 -9.03 -15.68 -12.88
CA GLU A 474 -10.28 -15.87 -13.61
C GLU A 474 -10.23 -15.27 -15.03
N ALA A 475 -9.52 -14.14 -15.21
CA ALA A 475 -9.30 -13.57 -16.53
C ALA A 475 -8.45 -14.49 -17.40
N HIS A 476 -7.39 -15.07 -16.84
CA HIS A 476 -6.56 -16.07 -17.50
C HIS A 476 -7.31 -17.35 -17.79
N LEU A 477 -8.14 -17.83 -16.85
CA LEU A 477 -8.97 -19.02 -17.05
C LEU A 477 -9.95 -18.87 -18.23
N VAL A 478 -10.67 -17.74 -18.27
CA VAL A 478 -11.64 -17.46 -19.34
C VAL A 478 -10.92 -17.26 -20.67
N LEU A 479 -9.80 -16.50 -20.68
CA LEU A 479 -9.00 -16.27 -21.89
C LEU A 479 -8.41 -17.57 -22.45
N GLY A 480 -7.87 -18.43 -21.58
CA GLY A 480 -7.37 -19.75 -21.96
C GLY A 480 -8.48 -20.63 -22.56
N GLY A 481 -9.69 -20.58 -22.01
CA GLY A 481 -10.85 -21.26 -22.56
C GLY A 481 -11.27 -20.72 -23.94
N VAL A 482 -11.19 -19.40 -24.15
CA VAL A 482 -11.46 -18.78 -25.47
C VAL A 482 -10.39 -19.16 -26.48
N TYR A 483 -9.10 -19.13 -26.13
CA TYR A 483 -8.03 -19.58 -27.01
C TYR A 483 -8.11 -21.05 -27.38
N LEU A 484 -8.53 -21.90 -26.43
CA LEU A 484 -8.74 -23.33 -26.71
C LEU A 484 -9.83 -23.52 -27.76
N ARG A 485 -10.94 -22.80 -27.70
CA ARG A 485 -12.02 -22.80 -28.68
C ARG A 485 -11.58 -22.30 -30.07
N ASP A 486 -10.72 -21.26 -30.06
CA ASP A 486 -10.15 -20.64 -31.26
C ASP A 486 -9.00 -21.47 -31.88
N GLY A 487 -8.65 -22.63 -31.28
CA GLY A 487 -7.56 -23.50 -31.74
C GLY A 487 -6.14 -22.98 -31.45
N ARG A 488 -5.99 -21.94 -30.65
CA ARG A 488 -4.71 -21.34 -30.25
C ARG A 488 -4.18 -22.07 -29.03
N LEU A 489 -3.68 -23.30 -29.26
CA LEU A 489 -3.39 -24.23 -28.16
C LEU A 489 -2.25 -23.79 -27.25
N ASP A 490 -1.17 -23.24 -27.81
CA ASP A 490 -0.02 -22.80 -27.02
C ASP A 490 -0.39 -21.64 -26.10
N GLU A 491 -1.13 -20.65 -26.63
CA GLU A 491 -1.60 -19.53 -25.83
C GLU A 491 -2.64 -19.96 -24.78
N ALA A 492 -3.50 -20.93 -25.11
CA ALA A 492 -4.45 -21.50 -24.15
C ALA A 492 -3.72 -22.15 -22.97
N ILE A 493 -2.72 -22.99 -23.26
CA ILE A 493 -1.90 -23.67 -22.24
C ILE A 493 -1.19 -22.66 -21.34
N ASP A 494 -0.61 -21.62 -21.93
CA ASP A 494 0.10 -20.59 -21.18
C ASP A 494 -0.82 -19.81 -20.24
N GLU A 495 -1.99 -19.35 -20.74
CA GLU A 495 -2.95 -18.62 -19.91
C GLU A 495 -3.50 -19.50 -18.77
N LEU A 496 -3.77 -20.78 -19.05
CA LEU A 496 -4.27 -21.72 -18.04
C LEU A 496 -3.22 -22.05 -16.96
N LYS A 497 -1.95 -22.15 -17.32
CA LYS A 497 -0.85 -22.27 -16.33
C LYS A 497 -0.74 -21.05 -15.42
N ILE A 498 -0.88 -19.83 -15.99
CA ILE A 498 -0.88 -18.60 -15.19
C ILE A 498 -2.10 -18.58 -14.26
N SER A 499 -3.28 -19.02 -14.75
CA SER A 499 -4.48 -19.14 -13.92
C SER A 499 -4.26 -20.06 -12.71
N ILE A 500 -3.70 -21.25 -12.93
CA ILE A 500 -3.41 -22.23 -11.86
C ILE A 500 -2.41 -21.65 -10.87
N TRP A 501 -1.34 -21.06 -11.37
CA TRP A 501 -0.33 -20.45 -10.50
C TRP A 501 -0.90 -19.28 -9.67
N SER A 502 -1.77 -18.45 -10.28
CA SER A 502 -2.38 -17.31 -9.57
C SER A 502 -3.38 -17.78 -8.51
N GLN A 503 -4.18 -18.77 -8.85
CA GLN A 503 -5.11 -19.46 -7.95
C GLN A 503 -5.35 -20.89 -8.43
N ASP A 504 -4.90 -21.83 -7.63
CA ASP A 504 -5.01 -23.25 -7.91
C ASP A 504 -6.45 -23.77 -7.76
N THR A 505 -7.16 -23.90 -8.88
CA THR A 505 -8.56 -24.33 -8.93
C THR A 505 -8.74 -25.59 -9.76
N LEU A 506 -9.68 -26.48 -9.37
CA LEU A 506 -9.99 -27.71 -10.12
C LEU A 506 -10.40 -27.41 -11.58
N ASN A 507 -11.12 -26.31 -11.79
CA ASN A 507 -11.56 -25.91 -13.13
C ASN A 507 -10.39 -25.53 -14.05
N ALA A 508 -9.37 -24.85 -13.50
CA ALA A 508 -8.20 -24.48 -14.27
C ALA A 508 -7.38 -25.72 -14.68
N HIS A 509 -7.20 -26.69 -13.78
CA HIS A 509 -6.57 -27.98 -14.11
C HIS A 509 -7.34 -28.77 -15.17
N LEU A 510 -8.68 -28.81 -15.06
CA LEU A 510 -9.51 -29.46 -16.07
C LEU A 510 -9.37 -28.81 -17.45
N LYS A 511 -9.40 -27.47 -17.50
CA LYS A 511 -9.22 -26.73 -18.74
C LYS A 511 -7.83 -26.90 -19.33
N LEU A 512 -6.78 -26.89 -18.47
CA LEU A 512 -5.41 -27.16 -18.91
C LEU A 512 -5.28 -28.59 -19.46
N ALA A 513 -5.89 -29.59 -18.82
CA ALA A 513 -5.90 -30.94 -19.34
C ALA A 513 -6.60 -31.02 -20.71
N GLU A 514 -7.74 -30.35 -20.91
CA GLU A 514 -8.43 -30.25 -22.22
C GLU A 514 -7.52 -29.62 -23.29
N ALA A 515 -6.78 -28.55 -22.95
CA ALA A 515 -5.84 -27.89 -23.86
C ALA A 515 -4.65 -28.80 -24.21
N LEU A 516 -4.09 -29.51 -23.22
CA LEU A 516 -2.98 -30.44 -23.41
C LEU A 516 -3.39 -31.66 -24.24
N ILE A 517 -4.64 -32.16 -24.09
CA ILE A 517 -5.18 -33.20 -24.94
C ILE A 517 -5.26 -32.74 -26.40
N ALA A 518 -5.79 -31.54 -26.63
CA ALA A 518 -5.88 -30.95 -27.96
C ALA A 518 -4.50 -30.73 -28.59
N ALA A 519 -3.47 -30.41 -27.77
CA ALA A 519 -2.07 -30.26 -28.19
C ALA A 519 -1.30 -31.60 -28.26
N HIS A 520 -1.96 -32.76 -28.13
CA HIS A 520 -1.36 -34.10 -28.12
C HIS A 520 -0.30 -34.34 -27.03
N ASN A 521 -0.32 -33.56 -25.96
CA ASN A 521 0.54 -33.73 -24.77
C ASN A 521 -0.17 -34.63 -23.74
N THR A 522 -0.14 -35.94 -23.96
CA THR A 522 -0.86 -36.92 -23.14
C THR A 522 -0.32 -37.06 -21.73
N ASP A 523 1.00 -36.95 -21.56
CA ASP A 523 1.63 -37.04 -20.23
C ASP A 523 1.28 -35.84 -19.37
N GLY A 524 1.37 -34.61 -19.93
CA GLY A 524 0.94 -33.41 -19.25
C GLY A 524 -0.55 -33.45 -18.88
N ALA A 525 -1.41 -33.88 -19.82
CA ALA A 525 -2.83 -33.99 -19.53
C ALA A 525 -3.13 -35.00 -18.40
N ARG A 526 -2.44 -36.13 -18.40
CA ARG A 526 -2.59 -37.17 -17.35
C ARG A 526 -2.20 -36.62 -15.99
N ALA A 527 -1.11 -35.87 -15.90
CA ALA A 527 -0.66 -35.25 -14.64
C ALA A 527 -1.72 -34.27 -14.09
N GLU A 528 -2.28 -33.41 -14.95
CA GLU A 528 -3.31 -32.44 -14.54
C GLU A 528 -4.60 -33.14 -14.09
N LEU A 529 -5.04 -34.17 -14.80
CA LEU A 529 -6.23 -34.97 -14.42
C LEU A 529 -6.03 -35.74 -13.11
N GLN A 530 -4.82 -36.24 -12.86
CA GLN A 530 -4.46 -36.86 -11.58
C GLN A 530 -4.49 -35.85 -10.43
N ALA A 531 -4.00 -34.61 -10.65
CA ALA A 531 -4.09 -33.54 -9.67
C ALA A 531 -5.55 -33.23 -9.30
N VAL A 532 -6.46 -33.19 -10.28
CA VAL A 532 -7.90 -33.06 -10.04
C VAL A 532 -8.45 -34.22 -9.20
N LEU A 533 -8.16 -35.46 -9.59
CA LEU A 533 -8.68 -36.65 -8.90
C LEU A 533 -8.11 -36.86 -7.50
N THR A 534 -6.94 -36.35 -7.25
CA THR A 534 -6.35 -36.35 -5.90
C THR A 534 -7.17 -35.48 -4.94
N ARG A 535 -7.71 -34.36 -5.41
CA ARG A 535 -8.51 -33.42 -4.60
C ARG A 535 -10.01 -33.73 -4.62
N ASP A 536 -10.50 -34.20 -5.77
CA ASP A 536 -11.88 -34.62 -5.98
C ASP A 536 -11.92 -35.99 -6.65
N PRO A 537 -11.81 -37.09 -5.88
CA PRO A 537 -11.87 -38.45 -6.41
C PRO A 537 -13.20 -38.77 -7.14
N GLY A 538 -14.25 -37.98 -6.89
CA GLY A 538 -15.58 -38.11 -7.50
C GLY A 538 -15.70 -37.45 -8.88
N ASN A 539 -14.73 -36.65 -9.33
CA ASN A 539 -14.85 -35.83 -10.52
C ASN A 539 -15.10 -36.61 -11.79
N SER A 540 -16.34 -36.57 -12.29
CA SER A 540 -16.76 -37.32 -13.45
C SER A 540 -16.08 -36.85 -14.75
N ARG A 541 -15.84 -35.55 -14.90
CA ARG A 541 -15.18 -34.97 -16.08
C ARG A 541 -13.72 -35.40 -16.17
N ALA A 542 -12.99 -35.37 -15.05
CA ALA A 542 -11.59 -35.82 -15.01
C ALA A 542 -11.49 -37.32 -15.36
N LYS A 543 -12.37 -38.16 -14.82
CA LYS A 543 -12.44 -39.60 -15.16
C LYS A 543 -12.72 -39.83 -16.64
N GLN A 544 -13.70 -39.11 -17.20
CA GLN A 544 -14.04 -39.17 -18.61
C GLN A 544 -12.84 -38.83 -19.50
N LEU A 545 -12.17 -37.69 -19.22
CA LEU A 545 -11.02 -37.27 -20.00
C LEU A 545 -9.85 -38.27 -19.88
N LEU A 546 -9.61 -38.82 -18.67
CA LEU A 546 -8.55 -39.80 -18.46
C LEU A 546 -8.77 -41.08 -19.26
N THR A 547 -10.02 -41.53 -19.44
CA THR A 547 -10.34 -42.72 -20.26
C THR A 547 -10.21 -42.46 -21.76
N GLN A 548 -10.15 -41.23 -22.21
CA GLN A 548 -9.95 -40.83 -23.61
C GLN A 548 -8.47 -40.74 -23.98
N LEU A 549 -7.57 -40.75 -23.00
CA LEU A 549 -6.13 -40.73 -23.26
C LEU A 549 -5.63 -42.13 -23.67
N PRO A 550 -4.72 -42.21 -24.66
CA PRO A 550 -4.09 -43.45 -25.08
C PRO A 550 -3.24 -44.11 -24.01
#